data_a5dde988353831358deb4fec6bc0461d
#
_entry.id   a5dde988353831358deb4fec6bc0461d
#
_cell.length_a   1.000
_cell.length_b   1.000
_cell.length_c   1.000
_cell.angle_alpha   90.00
_cell.angle_beta   90.00
_cell.angle_gamma   90.00
#
_symmetry.space_group_name_H-M   'P 1'
#
loop_
_entity.id
_entity.type
_entity.pdbx_description
1 polymer ?
#
loop_
_entity_poly.entity_id
_entity_poly.type
_entity_poly.pdbx_seq_one_letter_code
_entity_poly.pdbx_strand_id
1 'polypeptide(L)'
;MVLPVSIAALRQQLADIVEGTRPTTPGLATGVAALDAALPGGGLPRGRLTEITGAPGSGVTTFTRQLVAAALGAGWWVAYVDAARTLAPRDWATLGTHEGLWVVRPNEPARGAWCADVLLRSGAFGLVVLDGATALPRAVAVRLVRLARTSDAAFVLLGADGQRSGVTGALQLRVQRAREKTATTLDLAARLTGHSDTRASAPARSRRLAITIEKGGPIQRVEVECGREGTRRVREDPQVPDRRGVARRDATRRSERAGGAGRAALGRAAHRPA
;
A
#
# COMPACT_ATOMS: atom_id res chain seq x y z
N MET A 1 56.59 9.47 -12.77
CA MET A 1 55.93 8.30 -13.43
C MET A 1 54.60 8.11 -12.69
N VAL A 2 53.49 8.60 -13.24
CA VAL A 2 52.17 8.49 -12.65
C VAL A 2 51.56 7.17 -13.12
N LEU A 3 51.31 6.25 -12.23
CA LEU A 3 50.65 4.99 -12.56
C LEU A 3 49.20 5.26 -13.00
N PRO A 4 48.71 4.58 -14.06
CA PRO A 4 47.34 4.75 -14.50
C PRO A 4 46.41 4.23 -13.43
N VAL A 5 45.62 5.15 -12.86
CA VAL A 5 44.55 4.79 -11.90
C VAL A 5 43.53 3.95 -12.65
N SER A 6 43.33 2.73 -12.22
CA SER A 6 42.31 1.84 -12.80
C SER A 6 40.92 2.48 -12.65
N ILE A 7 40.11 2.37 -13.73
CA ILE A 7 38.69 2.82 -13.69
C ILE A 7 37.93 2.20 -12.52
N ALA A 8 38.29 0.95 -12.14
CA ALA A 8 37.72 0.29 -10.96
C ALA A 8 38.09 1.02 -9.65
N ALA A 9 39.36 1.43 -9.51
CA ALA A 9 39.83 2.18 -8.33
C ALA A 9 39.16 3.56 -8.25
N LEU A 10 38.97 4.25 -9.40
CA LEU A 10 38.29 5.53 -9.44
C LEU A 10 36.79 5.39 -9.08
N ARG A 11 36.14 4.33 -9.54
CA ARG A 11 34.76 4.01 -9.16
C ARG A 11 34.63 3.71 -7.68
N GLN A 12 35.59 2.99 -7.10
CA GLN A 12 35.63 2.70 -5.67
C GLN A 12 35.85 3.99 -4.87
N GLN A 13 36.80 4.84 -5.25
CA GLN A 13 37.01 6.13 -4.61
C GLN A 13 35.80 7.06 -4.70
N LEU A 14 35.12 7.09 -5.84
CA LEU A 14 33.88 7.85 -6.00
C LEU A 14 32.74 7.28 -5.14
N ALA A 15 32.64 5.96 -5.01
CA ALA A 15 31.69 5.31 -4.12
C ALA A 15 31.98 5.68 -2.65
N ASP A 16 33.24 5.58 -2.22
CA ASP A 16 33.68 5.90 -0.87
C ASP A 16 33.47 7.39 -0.53
N ILE A 17 33.73 8.30 -1.49
CA ILE A 17 33.45 9.73 -1.33
C ILE A 17 31.94 9.99 -1.28
N VAL A 18 31.15 9.31 -2.09
CA VAL A 18 29.69 9.48 -2.11
C VAL A 18 29.04 8.87 -0.86
N GLU A 19 29.59 7.78 -0.34
CA GLU A 19 29.11 7.14 0.89
C GLU A 19 29.63 7.81 2.15
N GLY A 20 30.89 8.28 2.15
CA GLY A 20 31.53 8.89 3.33
C GLY A 20 31.15 10.36 3.61
N THR A 21 30.63 11.10 2.63
CA THR A 21 30.40 12.55 2.76
C THR A 21 28.94 12.93 3.06
N ARG A 22 28.02 11.99 3.06
CA ARG A 22 26.62 12.26 3.43
C ARG A 22 26.33 11.75 4.82
N PRO A 23 25.94 12.60 5.78
CA PRO A 23 25.30 12.13 6.98
C PRO A 23 24.12 11.26 6.52
N THR A 24 24.14 9.99 6.90
CA THR A 24 23.03 9.07 6.61
C THR A 24 21.82 9.59 7.38
N THR A 25 20.98 10.37 6.71
CA THR A 25 19.68 10.74 7.27
C THR A 25 18.98 9.45 7.65
N PRO A 26 18.49 9.32 8.89
CA PRO A 26 17.79 8.10 9.32
C PRO A 26 16.69 7.77 8.31
N GLY A 27 16.66 6.53 7.86
CA GLY A 27 15.63 6.02 6.96
C GLY A 27 14.28 5.96 7.66
N LEU A 28 13.22 5.87 6.88
CA LEU A 28 11.89 5.58 7.38
C LEU A 28 11.81 4.07 7.70
N ALA A 29 11.58 3.73 8.98
CA ALA A 29 11.47 2.34 9.40
C ALA A 29 10.38 1.59 8.60
N THR A 30 10.69 0.39 8.13
CA THR A 30 9.74 -0.44 7.37
C THR A 30 8.78 -1.22 8.28
N GLY A 31 9.07 -1.27 9.57
CA GLY A 31 8.39 -2.14 10.52
C GLY A 31 8.86 -3.61 10.46
N VAL A 32 9.95 -3.87 9.73
CA VAL A 32 10.61 -5.17 9.60
C VAL A 32 12.05 -5.02 10.04
N ALA A 33 12.35 -5.34 11.31
CA ALA A 33 13.66 -5.11 11.90
C ALA A 33 14.82 -5.70 11.08
N ALA A 34 14.64 -6.90 10.52
CA ALA A 34 15.67 -7.53 9.70
C ALA A 34 15.90 -6.81 8.36
N LEU A 35 14.87 -6.19 7.79
CA LEU A 35 15.00 -5.38 6.59
C LEU A 35 15.62 -4.03 6.92
N ASP A 36 15.20 -3.40 8.00
CA ASP A 36 15.73 -2.13 8.47
C ASP A 36 17.23 -2.23 8.78
N ALA A 37 17.66 -3.32 9.42
CA ALA A 37 19.08 -3.59 9.68
C ALA A 37 19.91 -3.82 8.40
N ALA A 38 19.27 -4.31 7.32
CA ALA A 38 19.93 -4.55 6.03
C ALA A 38 19.99 -3.29 5.15
N LEU A 39 19.16 -2.28 5.43
CA LEU A 39 19.08 -1.07 4.62
C LEU A 39 20.02 0.03 5.15
N PRO A 40 20.71 0.75 4.25
CA PRO A 40 21.49 1.92 4.64
C PRO A 40 20.62 2.96 5.34
N GLY A 41 21.02 3.39 6.52
CA GLY A 41 20.24 4.35 7.32
C GLY A 41 19.10 3.76 8.15
N GLY A 42 18.99 2.42 8.24
CA GLY A 42 18.04 1.74 9.14
C GLY A 42 16.59 1.79 8.65
N GLY A 43 16.35 1.87 7.34
CA GLY A 43 15.01 1.92 6.78
C GLY A 43 14.96 2.38 5.34
N LEU A 44 13.77 2.70 4.83
CA LEU A 44 13.62 3.25 3.49
C LEU A 44 14.30 4.62 3.38
N PRO A 45 15.08 4.85 2.32
CA PRO A 45 15.79 6.12 2.16
C PRO A 45 14.80 7.28 1.94
N ARG A 46 14.94 8.34 2.72
CA ARG A 46 14.20 9.58 2.54
C ARG A 46 14.81 10.41 1.40
N GLY A 47 13.99 11.22 0.75
CA GLY A 47 14.41 11.99 -0.42
C GLY A 47 14.77 11.14 -1.64
N ARG A 48 14.37 9.87 -1.67
CA ARG A 48 14.67 8.93 -2.75
C ARG A 48 13.45 8.10 -3.14
N LEU A 49 13.56 7.46 -4.31
CA LEU A 49 12.58 6.50 -4.78
C LEU A 49 12.92 5.11 -4.24
N THR A 50 11.90 4.43 -3.72
CA THR A 50 11.90 2.99 -3.47
C THR A 50 10.90 2.34 -4.40
N GLU A 51 11.34 1.41 -5.22
CA GLU A 51 10.48 0.59 -6.08
C GLU A 51 10.21 -0.73 -5.38
N ILE A 52 8.94 -1.05 -5.16
CA ILE A 52 8.50 -2.33 -4.59
C ILE A 52 7.75 -3.08 -5.67
N THR A 53 8.30 -4.21 -6.10
CA THR A 53 7.73 -5.01 -7.18
C THR A 53 7.39 -6.42 -6.73
N GLY A 54 6.46 -7.06 -7.43
CA GLY A 54 6.12 -8.45 -7.23
C GLY A 54 4.98 -8.91 -8.12
N ALA A 55 4.85 -10.23 -8.29
CA ALA A 55 3.74 -10.82 -9.03
C ALA A 55 2.40 -10.55 -8.31
N PRO A 56 1.27 -10.57 -9.01
CA PRO A 56 -0.04 -10.52 -8.39
C PRO A 56 -0.17 -11.54 -7.26
N GLY A 57 -0.63 -11.12 -6.08
CA GLY A 57 -0.75 -11.96 -4.91
C GLY A 57 0.57 -12.30 -4.18
N SER A 58 1.71 -11.73 -4.57
CA SER A 58 3.01 -11.92 -3.90
C SER A 58 3.06 -11.35 -2.49
N GLY A 59 2.16 -10.41 -2.14
CA GLY A 59 2.12 -9.74 -0.85
C GLY A 59 2.67 -8.32 -0.85
N VAL A 60 2.88 -7.71 -2.02
CA VAL A 60 3.29 -6.29 -2.15
C VAL A 60 2.41 -5.38 -1.31
N THR A 61 1.08 -5.46 -1.47
CA THR A 61 0.12 -4.64 -0.69
C THR A 61 0.19 -4.94 0.81
N THR A 62 0.41 -6.20 1.20
CA THR A 62 0.55 -6.59 2.61
C THR A 62 1.79 -5.96 3.24
N PHE A 63 2.92 -6.02 2.55
CA PHE A 63 4.16 -5.38 2.98
C PHE A 63 4.01 -3.85 3.02
N THR A 64 3.41 -3.26 1.97
CA THR A 64 3.17 -1.80 1.93
C THR A 64 2.27 -1.35 3.08
N ARG A 65 1.24 -2.13 3.43
CA ARG A 65 0.40 -1.84 4.58
C ARG A 65 1.20 -1.82 5.89
N GLN A 66 2.12 -2.78 6.08
CA GLN A 66 3.00 -2.82 7.25
C GLN A 66 3.92 -1.60 7.28
N LEU A 67 4.50 -1.22 6.15
CA LEU A 67 5.31 0.00 6.02
C LEU A 67 4.52 1.25 6.39
N VAL A 68 3.28 1.39 5.91
CA VAL A 68 2.39 2.50 6.25
C VAL A 68 2.07 2.50 7.76
N ALA A 69 1.79 1.33 8.34
CA ALA A 69 1.54 1.20 9.77
C ALA A 69 2.74 1.66 10.61
N ALA A 70 3.95 1.27 10.21
CA ALA A 70 5.19 1.68 10.87
C ALA A 70 5.42 3.21 10.76
N ALA A 71 5.18 3.78 9.59
CA ALA A 71 5.30 5.22 9.39
C ALA A 71 4.32 6.01 10.26
N LEU A 72 3.04 5.60 10.29
CA LEU A 72 2.02 6.21 11.14
C LEU A 72 2.34 6.06 12.63
N GLY A 73 2.81 4.89 13.05
CA GLY A 73 3.24 4.62 14.43
C GLY A 73 4.44 5.48 14.86
N ALA A 74 5.27 5.91 13.92
CA ALA A 74 6.37 6.85 14.12
C ALA A 74 5.95 8.34 14.01
N GLY A 75 4.64 8.62 13.85
CA GLY A 75 4.10 9.98 13.77
C GLY A 75 4.22 10.64 12.40
N TRP A 76 4.54 9.88 11.34
CA TRP A 76 4.63 10.42 10.00
C TRP A 76 3.26 10.54 9.33
N TRP A 77 3.05 11.63 8.61
CA TRP A 77 1.93 11.73 7.69
C TRP A 77 2.20 10.91 6.43
N VAL A 78 1.21 10.14 6.02
CA VAL A 78 1.29 9.22 4.89
C VAL A 78 0.24 9.54 3.85
N ALA A 79 0.65 9.69 2.60
CA ALA A 79 -0.26 9.76 1.46
C ALA A 79 -0.15 8.47 0.63
N TYR A 80 -1.27 7.80 0.41
CA TYR A 80 -1.38 6.62 -0.44
C TYR A 80 -2.23 6.94 -1.66
N VAL A 81 -1.60 6.98 -2.83
CA VAL A 81 -2.28 7.19 -4.11
C VAL A 81 -2.65 5.84 -4.69
N ASP A 82 -3.92 5.45 -4.56
CA ASP A 82 -4.50 4.20 -5.09
C ASP A 82 -5.06 4.43 -6.50
N ALA A 83 -4.16 4.56 -7.48
CA ALA A 83 -4.53 4.80 -8.86
C ALA A 83 -5.14 3.56 -9.53
N ALA A 84 -4.75 2.36 -9.11
CA ALA A 84 -5.33 1.10 -9.57
C ALA A 84 -6.69 0.78 -8.92
N ARG A 85 -7.06 1.48 -7.84
CA ARG A 85 -8.26 1.21 -7.03
C ARG A 85 -8.31 -0.21 -6.47
N THR A 86 -7.15 -0.76 -6.14
CA THR A 86 -6.97 -2.12 -5.62
C THR A 86 -6.95 -2.20 -4.10
N LEU A 87 -6.79 -1.06 -3.43
CA LEU A 87 -6.81 -0.99 -1.98
C LEU A 87 -8.19 -1.36 -1.44
N ALA A 88 -8.27 -2.45 -0.68
CA ALA A 88 -9.49 -2.89 -0.02
C ALA A 88 -9.68 -2.12 1.31
N PRO A 89 -10.68 -1.22 1.43
CA PRO A 89 -10.84 -0.38 2.63
C PRO A 89 -10.93 -1.19 3.92
N ARG A 90 -11.54 -2.37 3.85
CA ARG A 90 -11.67 -3.27 5.01
C ARG A 90 -10.34 -3.68 5.61
N ASP A 91 -9.35 -3.96 4.76
CA ASP A 91 -8.03 -4.42 5.21
C ASP A 91 -7.20 -3.27 5.80
N TRP A 92 -7.59 -2.03 5.52
CA TRP A 92 -6.93 -0.80 5.96
C TRP A 92 -7.70 -0.06 7.08
N ALA A 93 -8.87 -0.56 7.47
CA ALA A 93 -9.76 0.10 8.45
C ALA A 93 -9.06 0.38 9.78
N THR A 94 -8.19 -0.53 10.24
CA THR A 94 -7.42 -0.33 11.48
C THR A 94 -6.40 0.79 11.40
N LEU A 95 -5.93 1.14 10.20
CA LEU A 95 -5.03 2.27 9.97
C LEU A 95 -5.80 3.57 9.76
N GLY A 96 -7.06 3.49 9.35
CA GLY A 96 -7.94 4.64 9.13
C GLY A 96 -8.32 5.41 10.40
N THR A 97 -7.99 4.89 11.59
CA THR A 97 -8.12 5.62 12.86
C THR A 97 -7.01 6.63 13.09
N HIS A 98 -5.93 6.58 12.31
CA HIS A 98 -4.85 7.55 12.34
C HIS A 98 -5.18 8.75 11.46
N GLU A 99 -5.17 9.96 12.02
CA GLU A 99 -5.40 11.20 11.28
C GLU A 99 -4.38 11.45 10.18
N GLY A 100 -3.18 10.88 10.33
CA GLY A 100 -2.06 11.06 9.40
C GLY A 100 -2.14 10.23 8.10
N LEU A 101 -3.18 9.43 7.86
CA LEU A 101 -3.31 8.63 6.63
C LEU A 101 -4.30 9.24 5.64
N TRP A 102 -3.78 9.63 4.48
CA TRP A 102 -4.59 10.09 3.35
C TRP A 102 -4.58 9.06 2.23
N VAL A 103 -5.77 8.61 1.81
CA VAL A 103 -5.94 7.72 0.66
C VAL A 103 -6.56 8.53 -0.48
N VAL A 104 -5.81 8.71 -1.56
CA VAL A 104 -6.22 9.48 -2.74
C VAL A 104 -6.51 8.53 -3.88
N ARG A 105 -7.75 8.55 -4.38
CA ARG A 105 -8.19 7.76 -5.53
C ARG A 105 -8.49 8.68 -6.70
N PRO A 106 -7.58 8.85 -7.65
CA PRO A 106 -7.85 9.65 -8.83
C PRO A 106 -8.97 9.04 -9.67
N ASN A 107 -9.74 9.88 -10.35
CA ASN A 107 -10.80 9.41 -11.24
C ASN A 107 -10.25 8.57 -12.40
N GLU A 108 -9.07 8.95 -12.87
CA GLU A 108 -8.33 8.27 -13.95
C GLU A 108 -6.99 7.74 -13.41
N PRO A 109 -6.62 6.48 -13.66
CA PRO A 109 -5.34 5.92 -13.21
C PRO A 109 -4.12 6.74 -13.68
N ALA A 110 -4.18 7.31 -14.89
CA ALA A 110 -3.13 8.16 -15.45
C ALA A 110 -2.82 9.41 -14.60
N ARG A 111 -3.77 9.87 -13.80
CA ARG A 111 -3.60 11.02 -12.88
C ARG A 111 -2.85 10.65 -11.60
N GLY A 112 -2.55 9.38 -11.35
CA GLY A 112 -1.82 8.96 -10.15
C GLY A 112 -0.49 9.69 -9.99
N ALA A 113 0.29 9.82 -11.05
CA ALA A 113 1.56 10.55 -11.03
C ALA A 113 1.39 12.05 -10.72
N TRP A 114 0.35 12.68 -11.23
CA TRP A 114 0.01 14.07 -10.90
C TRP A 114 -0.39 14.23 -9.43
N CYS A 115 -1.18 13.31 -8.88
CA CYS A 115 -1.51 13.31 -7.46
C CYS A 115 -0.24 13.21 -6.61
N ALA A 116 0.66 12.29 -6.95
CA ALA A 116 1.95 12.14 -6.25
C ALA A 116 2.81 13.42 -6.33
N ASP A 117 2.82 14.11 -7.49
CA ASP A 117 3.52 15.40 -7.67
C ASP A 117 2.98 16.47 -6.71
N VAL A 118 1.67 16.60 -6.60
CA VAL A 118 1.02 17.57 -5.70
C VAL A 118 1.34 17.26 -4.24
N LEU A 119 1.22 15.99 -3.84
CA LEU A 119 1.46 15.54 -2.47
C LEU A 119 2.93 15.71 -2.05
N LEU A 120 3.87 15.34 -2.92
CA LEU A 120 5.32 15.55 -2.65
C LEU A 120 5.65 17.03 -2.58
N ARG A 121 5.05 17.87 -3.44
CA ARG A 121 5.29 19.32 -3.44
C ARG A 121 4.77 20.01 -2.19
N SER A 122 3.72 19.49 -1.57
CA SER A 122 3.17 20.06 -0.34
C SER A 122 4.17 20.02 0.84
N GLY A 123 5.11 19.07 0.83
CA GLY A 123 6.05 18.85 1.93
C GLY A 123 5.41 18.33 3.22
N ALA A 124 4.11 18.04 3.22
CA ALA A 124 3.38 17.64 4.42
C ALA A 124 3.56 16.17 4.78
N PHE A 125 3.96 15.32 3.82
CA PHE A 125 3.98 13.87 3.99
C PHE A 125 5.41 13.33 4.09
N GLY A 126 5.69 12.56 5.14
CA GLY A 126 6.96 11.85 5.29
C GLY A 126 7.05 10.60 4.41
N LEU A 127 5.88 10.03 4.02
CA LEU A 127 5.78 8.91 3.11
C LEU A 127 4.71 9.17 2.05
N VAL A 128 5.08 9.02 0.78
CA VAL A 128 4.13 9.05 -0.35
C VAL A 128 4.24 7.73 -1.10
N VAL A 129 3.13 7.00 -1.19
CA VAL A 129 3.02 5.73 -1.92
C VAL A 129 2.20 5.97 -3.19
N LEU A 130 2.72 5.54 -4.34
CA LEU A 130 2.01 5.54 -5.61
C LEU A 130 1.78 4.09 -6.04
N ASP A 131 0.51 3.67 -6.04
CA ASP A 131 0.07 2.33 -6.41
C ASP A 131 -0.71 2.37 -7.73
N GLY A 132 -0.39 1.46 -8.64
CA GLY A 132 -1.10 1.30 -9.92
C GLY A 132 -0.75 2.35 -10.96
N ALA A 133 0.38 3.02 -10.86
CA ALA A 133 0.88 3.79 -11.97
C ALA A 133 1.24 2.84 -13.12
N THR A 134 0.60 3.02 -14.26
CA THR A 134 1.15 2.52 -15.53
C THR A 134 2.59 3.02 -15.67
N ALA A 135 3.42 2.30 -16.41
CA ALA A 135 4.84 2.62 -16.56
C ALA A 135 5.08 4.15 -16.60
N LEU A 136 5.71 4.67 -15.54
CA LEU A 136 6.00 6.11 -15.45
C LEU A 136 7.04 6.48 -16.50
N PRO A 137 6.80 7.47 -17.36
CA PRO A 137 7.85 8.03 -18.20
C PRO A 137 9.04 8.47 -17.34
N ARG A 138 10.26 8.19 -17.78
CA ARG A 138 11.48 8.50 -17.02
C ARG A 138 11.54 9.96 -16.54
N ALA A 139 11.12 10.89 -17.39
CA ALA A 139 11.08 12.33 -17.04
C ALA A 139 10.16 12.61 -15.85
N VAL A 140 9.00 11.97 -15.80
CA VAL A 140 8.05 12.09 -14.69
C VAL A 140 8.63 11.48 -13.41
N ALA A 141 9.21 10.28 -13.51
CA ALA A 141 9.84 9.62 -12.37
C ALA A 141 10.99 10.45 -11.79
N VAL A 142 11.87 11.02 -12.63
CA VAL A 142 12.96 11.92 -12.21
C VAL A 142 12.41 13.17 -11.52
N ARG A 143 11.33 13.76 -12.04
CA ARG A 143 10.68 14.91 -11.41
C ARG A 143 10.14 14.57 -10.02
N LEU A 144 9.42 13.45 -9.87
CA LEU A 144 8.90 13.00 -8.57
C LEU A 144 10.03 12.75 -7.56
N VAL A 145 11.14 12.16 -7.99
CA VAL A 145 12.32 11.97 -7.13
C VAL A 145 12.94 13.29 -6.69
N ARG A 146 12.99 14.31 -7.56
CA ARG A 146 13.45 15.64 -7.17
C ARG A 146 12.54 16.26 -6.11
N LEU A 147 11.22 16.15 -6.27
CA LEU A 147 10.26 16.63 -5.29
C LEU A 147 10.39 15.88 -3.96
N ALA A 148 10.51 14.54 -3.98
CA ALA A 148 10.76 13.75 -2.78
C ALA A 148 12.04 14.22 -2.05
N ARG A 149 13.11 14.54 -2.81
CA ARG A 149 14.35 15.06 -2.23
C ARG A 149 14.16 16.43 -1.58
N THR A 150 13.40 17.31 -2.22
CA THR A 150 13.14 18.67 -1.68
C THR A 150 12.28 18.61 -0.43
N SER A 151 11.28 17.73 -0.37
CA SER A 151 10.39 17.55 0.77
C SER A 151 10.93 16.58 1.83
N ASP A 152 12.10 15.96 1.58
CA ASP A 152 12.67 14.90 2.42
C ASP A 152 11.71 13.72 2.70
N ALA A 153 10.79 13.46 1.77
CA ALA A 153 9.81 12.39 1.86
C ALA A 153 10.39 11.06 1.33
N ALA A 154 10.05 9.94 1.93
CA ALA A 154 10.22 8.63 1.31
C ALA A 154 9.16 8.49 0.20
N PHE A 155 9.60 8.24 -1.04
CA PHE A 155 8.69 8.03 -2.17
C PHE A 155 8.72 6.57 -2.58
N VAL A 156 7.57 5.89 -2.49
CA VAL A 156 7.40 4.47 -2.81
C VAL A 156 6.55 4.32 -4.07
N LEU A 157 7.06 3.58 -5.04
CA LEU A 157 6.36 3.20 -6.26
C LEU A 157 6.08 1.71 -6.24
N LEU A 158 4.82 1.32 -6.29
CA LEU A 158 4.41 -0.08 -6.43
C LEU A 158 4.28 -0.43 -7.90
N GLY A 159 4.90 -1.53 -8.30
CA GLY A 159 4.90 -1.99 -9.68
C GLY A 159 4.68 -3.49 -9.82
N ALA A 160 4.33 -3.92 -11.02
CA ALA A 160 4.32 -5.32 -11.39
C ALA A 160 5.75 -5.88 -11.42
N ASP A 161 5.86 -7.20 -11.35
CA ASP A 161 7.16 -7.88 -11.44
C ASP A 161 7.87 -7.51 -12.74
N GLY A 162 9.14 -7.13 -12.64
CA GLY A 162 9.95 -6.68 -13.78
C GLY A 162 9.73 -5.24 -14.24
N GLN A 163 8.70 -4.54 -13.73
CA GLN A 163 8.45 -3.13 -14.04
C GLN A 163 9.39 -2.23 -13.25
N ARG A 164 10.09 -1.32 -13.92
CA ARG A 164 11.04 -0.38 -13.32
C ARG A 164 10.91 1.01 -13.92
N SER A 165 11.09 2.04 -13.13
CA SER A 165 11.06 3.44 -13.58
C SER A 165 12.32 3.86 -14.38
N GLY A 166 13.38 3.06 -14.34
CA GLY A 166 14.68 3.41 -14.94
C GLY A 166 15.42 4.56 -14.23
N VAL A 167 15.00 4.96 -13.03
CA VAL A 167 15.67 6.00 -12.26
C VAL A 167 16.94 5.45 -11.61
N THR A 168 18.05 6.15 -11.80
CA THR A 168 19.32 5.80 -11.16
C THR A 168 19.27 6.10 -9.66
N GLY A 169 19.80 5.17 -8.84
CA GLY A 169 19.86 5.36 -7.39
C GLY A 169 18.55 5.05 -6.64
N ALA A 170 17.56 4.46 -7.30
CA ALA A 170 16.38 3.93 -6.61
C ALA A 170 16.74 2.67 -5.79
N LEU A 171 16.17 2.56 -4.60
CA LEU A 171 16.11 1.30 -3.87
C LEU A 171 15.13 0.37 -4.58
N GLN A 172 15.51 -0.89 -4.81
CA GLN A 172 14.64 -1.86 -5.47
C GLN A 172 14.41 -3.06 -4.55
N LEU A 173 13.15 -3.26 -4.19
CA LEU A 173 12.69 -4.36 -3.35
C LEU A 173 11.77 -5.27 -4.16
N ARG A 174 12.02 -6.56 -4.14
CA ARG A 174 11.14 -7.56 -4.70
C ARG A 174 10.45 -8.34 -3.62
N VAL A 175 9.12 -8.40 -3.66
CA VAL A 175 8.30 -9.12 -2.70
C VAL A 175 7.77 -10.40 -3.34
N GLN A 176 7.95 -11.52 -2.64
CA GLN A 176 7.47 -12.83 -3.05
C GLN A 176 6.83 -13.53 -1.84
N ARG A 177 5.90 -14.44 -2.07
CA ARG A 177 5.49 -15.35 -1.00
C ARG A 177 6.65 -16.29 -0.67
N ALA A 178 7.01 -16.36 0.59
CA ALA A 178 7.90 -17.41 1.03
C ALA A 178 7.16 -18.76 0.88
N ARG A 179 7.84 -19.75 0.29
CA ARG A 179 7.30 -21.12 0.27
C ARG A 179 7.15 -21.58 1.70
N GLU A 180 5.98 -22.09 2.07
CA GLU A 180 5.84 -22.87 3.31
C GLU A 180 6.90 -23.98 3.22
N LYS A 181 7.79 -24.03 4.21
CA LYS A 181 8.60 -25.24 4.38
C LYS A 181 7.58 -26.34 4.55
N THR A 182 7.54 -27.27 3.62
CA THR A 182 6.67 -28.45 3.68
C THR A 182 6.79 -29.02 5.09
N ALA A 183 5.67 -29.09 5.80
CA ALA A 183 5.61 -29.64 7.14
C ALA A 183 6.37 -30.98 7.12
N THR A 184 7.36 -31.10 7.96
CA THR A 184 8.18 -32.30 8.08
C THR A 184 7.21 -33.47 8.30
N THR A 185 7.54 -34.63 7.77
CA THR A 185 6.76 -35.88 7.83
C THR A 185 6.17 -36.18 9.23
N LEU A 186 6.81 -35.67 10.30
CA LEU A 186 6.35 -35.74 11.70
C LEU A 186 5.04 -34.96 11.95
N ASP A 187 4.83 -33.82 11.27
CA ASP A 187 3.61 -33.00 11.44
C ASP A 187 2.41 -33.61 10.69
N LEU A 188 2.68 -34.37 9.63
CA LEU A 188 1.66 -35.15 8.92
C LEU A 188 1.23 -36.37 9.76
N ALA A 189 2.16 -37.05 10.43
CA ALA A 189 1.88 -38.18 11.33
C ALA A 189 1.02 -37.73 12.52
N ALA A 190 1.29 -36.57 13.13
CA ALA A 190 0.51 -36.01 14.23
C ALA A 190 -0.93 -35.65 13.81
N ARG A 191 -1.16 -35.31 12.54
CA ARG A 191 -2.51 -35.06 11.99
C ARG A 191 -3.29 -36.34 11.67
N LEU A 192 -2.60 -37.45 11.44
CA LEU A 192 -3.23 -38.76 11.11
C LEU A 192 -3.57 -39.58 12.36
N THR A 193 -2.98 -39.29 13.53
CA THR A 193 -3.20 -40.01 14.80
C THR A 193 -4.36 -39.45 15.64
N GLY A 194 -5.30 -38.72 15.04
CA GLY A 194 -6.68 -38.49 15.48
C GLY A 194 -6.98 -38.49 17.00
N HIS A 195 -6.26 -37.69 17.82
CA HIS A 195 -6.70 -37.36 19.16
C HIS A 195 -6.73 -35.82 19.27
N SER A 196 -7.85 -35.21 18.87
CA SER A 196 -8.14 -33.81 19.22
C SER A 196 -9.63 -33.57 19.30
N ASP A 197 -10.16 -33.91 20.44
CA ASP A 197 -11.28 -33.14 21.02
C ASP A 197 -10.67 -31.84 21.52
N THR A 198 -10.70 -30.84 20.69
CA THR A 198 -10.83 -29.44 21.08
C THR A 198 -11.00 -28.64 19.78
N ARG A 199 -12.12 -27.94 19.65
CA ARG A 199 -12.33 -26.85 18.69
C ARG A 199 -11.35 -25.70 19.00
N ALA A 200 -10.07 -25.98 18.94
CA ALA A 200 -9.05 -24.95 18.91
C ALA A 200 -9.19 -24.23 17.56
N SER A 201 -9.60 -22.97 17.61
CA SER A 201 -9.58 -22.05 16.50
C SER A 201 -8.26 -22.26 15.74
N ALA A 202 -8.34 -22.70 14.48
CA ALA A 202 -7.16 -22.94 13.66
C ALA A 202 -6.26 -21.69 13.75
N PRO A 203 -4.97 -21.84 14.09
CA PRO A 203 -4.08 -20.71 14.25
C PRO A 203 -4.13 -19.87 12.98
N ALA A 204 -4.36 -18.58 13.13
CA ALA A 204 -4.42 -17.64 12.02
C ALA A 204 -3.15 -17.86 11.19
N ARG A 205 -3.30 -18.40 9.97
CA ARG A 205 -2.17 -18.70 9.09
C ARG A 205 -1.41 -17.42 8.84
N SER A 206 -0.26 -17.25 9.50
CA SER A 206 0.66 -16.16 9.24
C SER A 206 1.15 -16.28 7.78
N ARG A 207 1.11 -15.18 7.05
CA ARG A 207 1.65 -15.16 5.69
C ARG A 207 3.13 -14.83 5.79
N ARG A 208 3.97 -15.73 5.29
CA ARG A 208 5.40 -15.46 5.16
C ARG A 208 5.68 -14.80 3.82
N LEU A 209 6.36 -13.67 3.86
CA LEU A 209 6.83 -12.96 2.70
C LEU A 209 8.36 -13.02 2.66
N ALA A 210 8.92 -13.11 1.47
CA ALA A 210 10.34 -12.95 1.22
C ALA A 210 10.55 -11.63 0.49
N ILE A 211 11.31 -10.74 1.07
CA ILE A 211 11.68 -9.45 0.50
C ILE A 211 13.14 -9.53 0.09
N THR A 212 13.41 -9.33 -1.18
CA THR A 212 14.77 -9.31 -1.73
C THR A 212 15.17 -7.89 -2.06
N ILE A 213 16.29 -7.43 -1.53
CA ILE A 213 16.93 -6.17 -1.93
C ILE A 213 17.68 -6.46 -3.23
N GLU A 214 17.21 -5.91 -4.35
CA GLU A 214 17.83 -6.12 -5.66
C GLU A 214 18.82 -5.00 -6.00
N LYS A 215 18.63 -3.78 -5.44
CA LYS A 215 19.49 -2.63 -5.67
C LYS A 215 19.33 -1.59 -4.56
N GLY A 216 20.38 -0.82 -4.30
CA GLY A 216 20.38 0.28 -3.32
C GLY A 216 20.72 -0.13 -1.90
N GLY A 217 21.14 -1.37 -1.70
CA GLY A 217 21.64 -1.98 -0.48
C GLY A 217 22.36 -3.28 -0.78
N PRO A 218 22.82 -4.02 0.23
CA PRO A 218 23.39 -5.35 0.03
C PRO A 218 22.33 -6.27 -0.57
N ILE A 219 22.72 -7.08 -1.56
CA ILE A 219 21.82 -8.07 -2.16
C ILE A 219 21.52 -9.11 -1.08
N GLN A 220 20.35 -8.99 -0.47
CA GLN A 220 19.93 -9.83 0.64
C GLN A 220 18.45 -10.17 0.51
N ARG A 221 18.10 -11.38 0.95
CA ARG A 221 16.72 -11.83 1.08
C ARG A 221 16.35 -11.89 2.55
N VAL A 222 15.27 -11.21 2.91
CA VAL A 222 14.72 -11.19 4.27
C VAL A 222 13.37 -11.88 4.25
N GLU A 223 13.15 -12.82 5.16
CA GLU A 223 11.84 -13.45 5.35
C GLU A 223 11.09 -12.76 6.48
N VAL A 224 9.84 -12.44 6.24
CA VAL A 224 8.97 -11.67 7.13
C VAL A 224 7.69 -12.44 7.38
N GLU A 225 7.31 -12.56 8.63
CA GLU A 225 5.99 -13.06 9.00
C GLU A 225 5.03 -11.87 9.12
N CYS A 226 4.07 -11.81 8.21
CA CYS A 226 3.00 -10.82 8.29
C CYS A 226 1.80 -11.44 8.99
N GLY A 227 1.53 -11.02 10.22
CA GLY A 227 0.32 -11.40 10.94
C GLY A 227 -0.93 -10.95 10.18
N ARG A 228 -1.98 -11.73 10.21
CA ARG A 228 -3.32 -11.29 9.82
C ARG A 228 -3.89 -10.38 10.92
N GLU A 229 -3.31 -9.22 11.10
CA GLU A 229 -4.02 -8.18 11.82
C GLU A 229 -5.17 -7.71 10.95
N GLY A 230 -6.41 -7.99 11.36
CA GLY A 230 -7.54 -7.29 10.80
C GLY A 230 -8.63 -8.06 10.12
N THR A 231 -8.77 -9.37 10.30
CA THR A 231 -10.10 -9.96 10.18
C THR A 231 -10.79 -10.02 11.56
N ARG A 232 -10.65 -8.98 12.38
CA ARG A 232 -11.68 -8.69 13.36
C ARG A 232 -12.92 -8.40 12.54
N ARG A 233 -13.94 -9.26 12.65
CA ARG A 233 -15.28 -8.94 12.19
C ARG A 233 -15.55 -7.52 12.67
N VAL A 234 -15.68 -6.57 11.75
CA VAL A 234 -16.28 -5.27 12.06
C VAL A 234 -17.63 -5.67 12.64
N ARG A 235 -17.80 -5.52 13.97
CA ARG A 235 -19.13 -5.59 14.56
C ARG A 235 -19.90 -4.57 13.75
N GLU A 236 -20.98 -5.01 13.11
CA GLU A 236 -21.92 -4.09 12.50
C GLU A 236 -22.30 -3.13 13.63
N ASP A 237 -21.90 -1.88 13.47
CA ASP A 237 -22.29 -0.84 14.40
C ASP A 237 -23.80 -0.65 14.19
N PRO A 238 -24.65 -1.04 15.15
CA PRO A 238 -26.08 -0.94 14.99
C PRO A 238 -26.57 0.52 14.85
N GLN A 239 -25.68 1.50 15.00
CA GLN A 239 -25.98 2.92 14.86
C GLN A 239 -25.71 3.50 13.47
N VAL A 240 -25.06 2.74 12.58
CA VAL A 240 -24.95 3.18 11.17
C VAL A 240 -26.21 2.76 10.42
N PRO A 241 -27.15 3.69 10.14
CA PRO A 241 -28.36 3.32 9.41
C PRO A 241 -27.97 2.82 8.02
N ASP A 242 -28.45 1.63 7.67
CA ASP A 242 -28.25 1.04 6.35
C ASP A 242 -28.85 1.99 5.31
N ARG A 243 -28.01 2.77 4.62
CA ARG A 243 -28.43 3.70 3.56
C ARG A 243 -29.18 3.00 2.41
N ARG A 244 -29.07 1.68 2.28
CA ARG A 244 -29.83 0.89 1.31
C ARG A 244 -31.29 0.73 1.73
N GLY A 245 -31.60 0.75 3.03
CA GLY A 245 -32.97 0.69 3.56
C GLY A 245 -33.76 1.99 3.37
N VAL A 246 -33.08 3.14 3.40
CA VAL A 246 -33.74 4.44 3.22
C VAL A 246 -34.20 4.62 1.78
N ALA A 247 -33.40 4.23 0.80
CA ALA A 247 -33.79 4.33 -0.63
C ALA A 247 -35.01 3.46 -0.97
N ARG A 248 -35.18 2.29 -0.34
CA ARG A 248 -36.36 1.45 -0.57
C ARG A 248 -37.63 2.02 0.07
N ARG A 249 -37.54 2.63 1.25
CA ARG A 249 -38.74 3.24 1.91
C ARG A 249 -39.23 4.49 1.17
N ASP A 250 -38.34 5.28 0.60
CA ASP A 250 -38.73 6.45 -0.19
C ASP A 250 -39.31 6.04 -1.56
N ALA A 251 -38.85 4.95 -2.16
CA ALA A 251 -39.47 4.43 -3.41
C ALA A 251 -40.91 3.93 -3.17
N THR A 252 -41.16 3.25 -2.05
CA THR A 252 -42.50 2.76 -1.69
C THR A 252 -43.45 3.93 -1.39
N ARG A 253 -43.00 4.94 -0.64
CA ARG A 253 -43.81 6.15 -0.38
C ARG A 253 -44.10 6.99 -1.61
N ARG A 254 -43.20 7.02 -2.61
CA ARG A 254 -43.44 7.69 -3.88
C ARG A 254 -44.47 6.96 -4.75
N SER A 255 -44.45 5.62 -4.75
CA SER A 255 -45.44 4.82 -5.48
C SER A 255 -46.85 4.92 -4.88
N GLU A 256 -46.96 4.97 -3.56
CA GLU A 256 -48.24 5.17 -2.86
C GLU A 256 -48.85 6.59 -3.10
N ARG A 257 -48.00 7.64 -3.17
CA ARG A 257 -48.47 9.01 -3.50
C ARG A 257 -48.86 9.16 -4.99
N ALA A 258 -48.20 8.46 -5.90
CA ALA A 258 -48.54 8.46 -7.32
C ALA A 258 -49.84 7.66 -7.61
N GLY A 259 -50.13 6.60 -6.85
CA GLY A 259 -51.36 5.83 -6.94
C GLY A 259 -52.60 6.55 -6.37
N GLY A 260 -52.41 7.46 -5.40
CA GLY A 260 -53.50 8.24 -4.78
C GLY A 260 -54.02 9.41 -5.64
N ALA A 261 -53.15 10.00 -6.47
CA ALA A 261 -53.53 11.13 -7.33
C ALA A 261 -54.37 10.73 -8.55
N GLY A 262 -54.27 9.47 -9.02
CA GLY A 262 -55.03 8.99 -10.17
C GLY A 262 -56.52 8.67 -9.90
N ARG A 263 -56.92 8.48 -8.63
CA ARG A 263 -58.33 8.21 -8.27
C ARG A 263 -59.18 9.43 -7.99
N ALA A 264 -58.56 10.59 -7.76
CA ALA A 264 -59.32 11.82 -7.51
C ALA A 264 -59.71 12.59 -8.78
N ALA A 265 -59.20 12.25 -9.95
CA ALA A 265 -59.46 12.95 -11.22
C ALA A 265 -60.62 12.38 -12.05
N LEU A 266 -61.19 11.23 -11.67
CA LEU A 266 -62.29 10.57 -12.41
C LEU A 266 -63.68 10.81 -11.83
N GLY A 267 -63.81 11.66 -10.80
CA GLY A 267 -65.08 11.93 -10.11
C GLY A 267 -65.80 13.25 -10.40
N ARG A 268 -65.35 14.05 -11.37
CA ARG A 268 -65.96 15.37 -11.64
C ARG A 268 -66.23 15.66 -13.13
N ALA A 269 -66.89 14.75 -13.82
CA ALA A 269 -67.44 15.07 -15.17
C ALA A 269 -68.77 14.39 -15.37
N ALA A 270 -69.77 14.76 -14.58
CA ALA A 270 -71.21 14.55 -14.93
C ALA A 270 -72.04 15.45 -14.02
N HIS A 271 -72.32 16.69 -14.46
CA HIS A 271 -73.61 17.39 -14.31
C HIS A 271 -73.52 18.81 -14.88
N ARG A 272 -74.11 18.98 -16.05
CA ARG A 272 -74.70 20.24 -16.48
C ARG A 272 -76.07 19.93 -17.05
N PRO A 273 -77.17 20.44 -16.50
CA PRO A 273 -78.40 20.50 -17.17
C PRO A 273 -78.58 21.85 -17.89
N ALA A 274 -79.28 21.79 -18.98
CA ALA A 274 -80.05 22.77 -19.71
C ALA A 274 -79.79 24.25 -19.54
#